data_5fa52f57a743bf1a06adc5934046bd47
#
_entry.id   5fa52f57a743bf1a06adc5934046bd47
#
_cell.length_a   1.000
_cell.length_b   1.000
_cell.length_c   1.000
_cell.angle_alpha   90.00
_cell.angle_beta   90.00
_cell.angle_gamma   90.00
#
_symmetry.space_group_name_H-M   'P 1'
#
loop_
_entity.id
_entity.type
_entity.pdbx_description
1 polymer ?
#
loop_
_entity_poly.entity_id
_entity_poly.type
_entity_poly.pdbx_seq_one_letter_code
_entity_poly.pdbx_strand_id
1 'polypeptide(L)'
;MGEKVDLALANPDDVQSANALFNFVGRLDFLVESLEKKALVPRYCEEEIGYLKLHFNGKAIEKIHVLQKCFCDIPLHNIIKAFPIEIIEQDDKELSDNQRKQIETKNTHVSLYGSYGIAFTKQWCIDNNLQPIQYINEKSAMIEQFRKSFECVLDKDDIDDIIVDAILNKLAYIKPLYGTMRREIDTQQVRIRKNFHDECEWRYIPDQKQLEISKLDVILFDEELQNKGWQISSNLMKENYSELWLKFNYGDIKYLFVPDDYNRNLLVKKIMGLPEENFVGEKDDIITLKKLILVSKIVVIEDIQKDW
;
A
#
# COMPACT_ATOMS: atom_id res chain seq x y z
N MET A 1 31.44 0.07 6.27
CA MET A 1 30.77 -0.68 7.33
C MET A 1 29.87 0.30 8.05
N GLY A 2 28.59 0.37 7.68
CA GLY A 2 27.60 1.20 8.39
C GLY A 2 27.26 0.48 9.69
N GLU A 3 27.33 1.17 10.80
CA GLU A 3 26.79 0.68 12.06
C GLU A 3 25.30 0.38 11.88
N LYS A 4 24.90 -0.86 12.20
CA LYS A 4 23.47 -1.20 12.32
C LYS A 4 22.91 -0.34 13.45
N VAL A 5 22.10 0.63 13.11
CA VAL A 5 21.30 1.34 14.11
C VAL A 5 20.29 0.33 14.66
N ASP A 6 20.50 -0.11 15.89
CA ASP A 6 19.58 -1.01 16.57
C ASP A 6 18.35 -0.22 17.03
N LEU A 7 17.31 -0.18 16.18
CA LEU A 7 16.03 0.45 16.50
C LEU A 7 15.27 -0.25 17.64
N ALA A 8 15.77 -1.37 18.14
CA ALA A 8 15.17 -2.09 19.26
C ALA A 8 15.43 -1.46 20.65
N LEU A 9 16.25 -0.40 20.72
CA LEU A 9 16.59 0.28 21.97
C LEU A 9 15.70 1.50 22.29
N ALA A 10 14.76 1.88 21.42
CA ALA A 10 13.77 2.88 21.78
C ALA A 10 12.83 2.31 22.83
N ASN A 11 12.71 2.99 23.97
CA ASN A 11 11.71 2.67 24.97
C ASN A 11 10.34 2.60 24.27
N PRO A 12 9.53 1.53 24.41
CA PRO A 12 8.22 1.45 23.78
C PRO A 12 7.31 2.65 24.03
N ASP A 13 7.48 3.34 25.15
CA ASP A 13 6.72 4.53 25.53
C ASP A 13 7.14 5.78 24.74
N ASP A 14 8.31 5.78 24.09
CA ASP A 14 8.85 6.92 23.32
C ASP A 14 8.56 6.79 21.80
N VAL A 15 7.95 5.70 21.35
CA VAL A 15 7.71 5.44 19.92
C VAL A 15 6.36 6.03 19.51
N GLN A 16 6.40 7.11 18.70
CA GLN A 16 5.20 7.75 18.17
C GLN A 16 4.60 7.05 16.95
N SER A 17 5.34 6.14 16.31
CA SER A 17 4.91 5.37 15.14
C SER A 17 4.76 3.89 15.47
N ALA A 18 4.05 3.14 14.60
CA ALA A 18 3.90 1.70 14.79
C ALA A 18 5.25 0.96 14.72
N ASN A 19 5.36 -0.17 15.46
CA ASN A 19 6.52 -1.07 15.37
C ASN A 19 6.42 -2.02 14.16
N ALA A 20 5.37 -1.89 13.35
CA ALA A 20 5.11 -2.70 12.17
C ALA A 20 4.46 -1.86 11.09
N LEU A 21 4.66 -2.25 9.83
CA LEU A 21 3.93 -1.72 8.70
C LEU A 21 2.84 -2.71 8.29
N PHE A 22 1.67 -2.17 7.95
CA PHE A 22 0.47 -2.96 7.67
C PHE A 22 0.09 -2.83 6.20
N ASN A 23 -0.15 -3.97 5.53
CA ASN A 23 -0.79 -4.02 4.22
C ASN A 23 -2.20 -4.61 4.39
N PHE A 24 -3.23 -3.84 4.04
CA PHE A 24 -4.62 -4.24 4.12
C PHE A 24 -5.19 -4.61 2.76
N VAL A 25 -6.13 -5.55 2.76
CA VAL A 25 -6.86 -6.03 1.57
C VAL A 25 -8.33 -6.24 1.90
N GLY A 26 -9.20 -6.10 0.89
CA GLY A 26 -10.65 -6.17 1.08
C GLY A 26 -11.23 -7.58 1.24
N ARG A 27 -10.46 -8.66 0.94
CA ARG A 27 -10.99 -10.03 0.90
C ARG A 27 -9.99 -11.02 1.50
N LEU A 28 -10.54 -12.05 2.19
CA LEU A 28 -9.76 -13.15 2.75
C LEU A 28 -8.92 -13.88 1.68
N ASP A 29 -9.49 -14.09 0.49
CA ASP A 29 -8.80 -14.80 -0.58
C ASP A 29 -7.49 -14.12 -0.99
N PHE A 30 -7.44 -12.79 -0.98
CA PHE A 30 -6.22 -12.03 -1.30
C PHE A 30 -5.15 -12.21 -0.21
N LEU A 31 -5.55 -12.29 1.06
CA LEU A 31 -4.62 -12.59 2.16
C LEU A 31 -4.10 -14.02 2.05
N VAL A 32 -4.99 -14.99 1.79
CA VAL A 32 -4.62 -16.40 1.64
C VAL A 32 -3.67 -16.59 0.45
N GLU A 33 -3.96 -15.97 -0.71
CA GLU A 33 -3.08 -16.03 -1.87
C GLU A 33 -1.67 -15.47 -1.57
N SER A 34 -1.60 -14.37 -0.81
CA SER A 34 -0.30 -13.83 -0.36
C SER A 34 0.46 -14.83 0.53
N LEU A 35 -0.23 -15.56 1.40
CA LEU A 35 0.38 -16.60 2.22
C LEU A 35 0.83 -17.82 1.37
N GLU A 36 0.02 -18.27 0.42
CA GLU A 36 0.35 -19.37 -0.47
C GLU A 36 1.58 -19.06 -1.33
N LYS A 37 1.66 -17.85 -1.88
CA LYS A 37 2.78 -17.38 -2.70
C LYS A 37 4.01 -16.99 -1.85
N LYS A 38 3.87 -16.81 -0.54
CA LYS A 38 4.87 -16.18 0.34
C LYS A 38 5.36 -14.84 -0.24
N ALA A 39 4.44 -14.06 -0.80
CA ALA A 39 4.76 -12.82 -1.47
C ALA A 39 3.57 -11.84 -1.50
N LEU A 40 3.89 -10.56 -1.49
CA LEU A 40 2.95 -9.50 -1.83
C LEU A 40 3.23 -9.02 -3.26
N VAL A 41 2.23 -9.14 -4.11
CA VAL A 41 2.34 -8.78 -5.52
C VAL A 41 2.04 -7.29 -5.68
N PRO A 42 2.95 -6.48 -6.28
CA PRO A 42 2.67 -5.08 -6.57
C PRO A 42 1.59 -4.97 -7.65
N ARG A 43 0.94 -3.82 -7.72
CA ARG A 43 -0.12 -3.51 -8.68
C ARG A 43 0.05 -2.11 -9.20
N TYR A 44 -0.44 -1.85 -10.41
CA TYR A 44 -0.61 -0.49 -10.88
C TYR A 44 -1.77 0.17 -10.14
N CYS A 45 -1.43 1.17 -9.33
CA CYS A 45 -2.39 1.96 -8.55
C CYS A 45 -2.53 3.35 -9.15
N GLU A 46 -3.77 3.80 -9.33
CA GLU A 46 -4.07 5.17 -9.80
C GLU A 46 -3.68 6.18 -8.73
N GLU A 47 -2.92 7.22 -9.12
CA GLU A 47 -2.57 8.38 -8.31
C GLU A 47 -3.02 9.66 -9.02
N GLU A 48 -3.80 10.50 -8.35
CA GLU A 48 -4.19 11.82 -8.84
C GLU A 48 -3.02 12.79 -8.65
N ILE A 49 -2.43 13.30 -9.72
CA ILE A 49 -1.27 14.20 -9.71
C ILE A 49 -1.52 15.58 -10.33
N GLY A 50 -2.75 15.89 -10.71
CA GLY A 50 -3.13 17.18 -11.31
C GLY A 50 -2.69 18.40 -10.49
N TYR A 51 -2.54 18.25 -9.15
CA TYR A 51 -2.01 19.29 -8.26
C TYR A 51 -0.55 19.68 -8.56
N LEU A 52 0.23 18.81 -9.22
CA LEU A 52 1.60 19.09 -9.64
C LEU A 52 1.66 19.94 -10.91
N LYS A 53 0.56 20.05 -11.66
CA LYS A 53 0.43 20.80 -12.93
C LYS A 53 1.50 20.40 -13.97
N LEU A 54 1.77 19.08 -14.06
CA LEU A 54 2.73 18.53 -15.00
C LEU A 54 2.13 18.43 -16.40
N HIS A 55 2.98 18.57 -17.42
CA HIS A 55 2.61 18.37 -18.82
C HIS A 55 3.53 17.35 -19.46
N PHE A 56 2.97 16.54 -20.33
CA PHE A 56 3.72 15.58 -21.16
C PHE A 56 3.16 15.63 -22.59
N ASN A 57 4.02 15.81 -23.58
CA ASN A 57 3.63 15.97 -24.97
C ASN A 57 2.53 17.05 -25.18
N GLY A 58 2.64 18.17 -24.45
CA GLY A 58 1.69 19.29 -24.52
C GLY A 58 0.32 19.06 -23.87
N LYS A 59 0.13 17.91 -23.20
CA LYS A 59 -1.10 17.59 -22.47
C LYS A 59 -0.85 17.62 -20.95
N ALA A 60 -1.81 18.16 -20.19
CA ALA A 60 -1.77 18.09 -18.73
C ALA A 60 -1.91 16.65 -18.28
N ILE A 61 -1.11 16.26 -17.28
CA ILE A 61 -1.17 14.93 -16.65
C ILE A 61 -1.99 15.06 -15.36
N GLU A 62 -3.21 14.56 -15.38
CA GLU A 62 -4.09 14.56 -14.20
C GLU A 62 -3.88 13.34 -13.33
N LYS A 63 -3.48 12.20 -13.93
CA LYS A 63 -3.35 10.92 -13.29
C LYS A 63 -2.18 10.13 -13.84
N ILE A 64 -1.64 9.29 -13.00
CA ILE A 64 -0.66 8.25 -13.37
C ILE A 64 -1.07 6.93 -12.72
N HIS A 65 -0.51 5.82 -13.22
CA HIS A 65 -0.56 4.55 -12.52
C HIS A 65 0.85 4.14 -12.10
N VAL A 66 1.05 3.93 -10.82
CA VAL A 66 2.34 3.55 -10.23
C VAL A 66 2.33 2.07 -9.87
N LEU A 67 3.34 1.32 -10.28
CA LEU A 67 3.54 -0.08 -9.90
C LEU A 67 4.06 -0.15 -8.48
N GLN A 68 3.19 -0.45 -7.53
CA GLN A 68 3.50 -0.35 -6.10
C GLN A 68 2.75 -1.35 -5.23
N LYS A 69 3.24 -1.52 -4.00
CA LYS A 69 2.52 -2.15 -2.90
C LYS A 69 2.57 -1.22 -1.69
N CYS A 70 1.39 -0.78 -1.24
CA CYS A 70 1.27 0.21 -0.18
C CYS A 70 1.17 -0.44 1.19
N PHE A 71 1.75 0.24 2.17
CA PHE A 71 1.69 -0.09 3.59
C PHE A 71 1.37 1.17 4.38
N CYS A 72 0.82 1.02 5.58
CA CYS A 72 0.64 2.13 6.50
C CYS A 72 1.43 1.93 7.79
N ASP A 73 1.91 3.06 8.35
CA ASP A 73 2.63 3.16 9.62
C ASP A 73 1.72 3.82 10.68
N ILE A 74 0.62 3.15 11.01
CA ILE A 74 -0.38 3.67 11.94
C ILE A 74 -0.38 2.78 13.19
N PRO A 75 -0.34 3.33 14.41
CA PRO A 75 -0.50 2.54 15.63
C PRO A 75 -1.77 1.69 15.58
N LEU A 76 -1.68 0.45 16.06
CA LEU A 76 -2.73 -0.55 15.92
C LEU A 76 -4.10 -0.04 16.38
N HIS A 77 -4.14 0.66 17.53
CA HIS A 77 -5.38 1.23 18.07
C HIS A 77 -5.97 2.39 17.24
N ASN A 78 -5.21 2.93 16.28
CA ASN A 78 -5.69 4.01 15.40
C ASN A 78 -6.30 3.50 14.10
N ILE A 79 -6.04 2.25 13.69
CA ILE A 79 -6.59 1.70 12.44
C ILE A 79 -8.13 1.62 12.44
N ILE A 80 -8.73 1.57 13.63
CA ILE A 80 -10.16 1.51 13.87
C ILE A 80 -10.80 2.87 14.19
N LYS A 81 -9.99 3.92 14.42
CA LYS A 81 -10.49 5.26 14.69
C LYS A 81 -10.93 5.94 13.41
N ALA A 82 -12.06 6.63 13.50
CA ALA A 82 -12.53 7.48 12.40
C ALA A 82 -11.62 8.71 12.27
N PHE A 83 -11.37 9.13 11.03
CA PHE A 83 -10.65 10.35 10.72
C PHE A 83 -11.54 11.31 9.91
N PRO A 84 -11.27 12.63 9.93
CA PRO A 84 -12.07 13.60 9.22
C PRO A 84 -12.01 13.38 7.71
N ILE A 85 -13.17 13.41 7.06
CA ILE A 85 -13.31 13.41 5.62
C ILE A 85 -14.31 14.49 5.20
N GLU A 86 -14.16 14.97 3.98
CA GLU A 86 -15.13 15.83 3.30
C GLU A 86 -15.72 15.03 2.14
N ILE A 87 -17.04 14.96 2.07
CA ILE A 87 -17.74 14.33 0.95
C ILE A 87 -17.83 15.37 -0.16
N ILE A 88 -17.21 15.07 -1.31
CA ILE A 88 -17.35 15.88 -2.52
C ILE A 88 -18.51 15.30 -3.30
N GLU A 89 -19.58 16.08 -3.44
CA GLU A 89 -20.73 15.68 -4.25
C GLU A 89 -20.29 15.44 -5.69
N GLN A 90 -20.70 14.31 -6.25
CA GLN A 90 -20.59 14.08 -7.69
C GLN A 90 -21.88 14.57 -8.37
N ASP A 91 -21.70 15.12 -9.59
CA ASP A 91 -22.77 15.48 -10.46
C ASP A 91 -23.83 14.35 -10.55
N ASP A 92 -25.09 14.70 -10.29
CA ASP A 92 -26.32 13.93 -10.54
C ASP A 92 -26.88 12.97 -9.44
N LYS A 93 -26.27 12.76 -8.29
CA LYS A 93 -26.97 12.01 -7.20
C LYS A 93 -26.70 12.62 -5.84
N GLU A 94 -27.71 13.25 -5.27
CA GLU A 94 -27.68 13.66 -3.86
C GLU A 94 -27.65 12.42 -2.96
N LEU A 95 -26.64 12.37 -2.08
CA LEU A 95 -26.59 11.39 -1.01
C LEU A 95 -27.68 11.70 0.03
N SER A 96 -28.44 10.70 0.44
CA SER A 96 -29.35 10.85 1.57
C SER A 96 -28.59 11.16 2.86
N ASP A 97 -29.25 11.81 3.83
CA ASP A 97 -28.66 12.11 5.15
C ASP A 97 -28.12 10.86 5.85
N ASN A 98 -28.79 9.72 5.68
CA ASN A 98 -28.34 8.43 6.23
C ASN A 98 -27.04 7.95 5.58
N GLN A 99 -26.88 8.11 4.27
CA GLN A 99 -25.64 7.75 3.56
C GLN A 99 -24.51 8.68 3.97
N ARG A 100 -24.74 10.01 4.06
CA ARG A 100 -23.74 10.96 4.57
C ARG A 100 -23.27 10.56 5.96
N LYS A 101 -24.19 10.29 6.87
CA LYS A 101 -23.89 9.88 8.24
C LYS A 101 -23.13 8.56 8.29
N GLN A 102 -23.45 7.58 7.44
CA GLN A 102 -22.71 6.32 7.34
C GLN A 102 -21.27 6.56 6.86
N ILE A 103 -21.07 7.44 5.89
CA ILE A 103 -19.75 7.79 5.37
C ILE A 103 -18.93 8.47 6.47
N GLU A 104 -19.52 9.44 7.19
CA GLU A 104 -18.87 10.19 8.26
C GLU A 104 -18.53 9.33 9.50
N THR A 105 -19.30 8.31 9.77
CA THR A 105 -19.11 7.46 10.97
C THR A 105 -18.26 6.22 10.73
N LYS A 106 -18.13 5.77 9.47
CA LYS A 106 -17.40 4.54 9.10
C LYS A 106 -16.07 4.78 8.37
N ASN A 107 -15.52 5.97 8.41
CA ASN A 107 -14.28 6.32 7.70
C ASN A 107 -13.03 5.99 8.53
N THR A 108 -12.91 4.75 8.94
CA THR A 108 -11.70 4.22 9.56
C THR A 108 -10.72 3.72 8.49
N HIS A 109 -9.46 3.52 8.85
CA HIS A 109 -8.45 2.98 7.93
C HIS A 109 -8.91 1.61 7.37
N VAL A 110 -9.35 0.70 8.24
CA VAL A 110 -9.81 -0.63 7.81
C VAL A 110 -11.06 -0.58 6.94
N SER A 111 -11.93 0.40 7.13
CA SER A 111 -13.11 0.56 6.27
C SER A 111 -12.78 1.08 4.88
N LEU A 112 -11.66 1.79 4.72
CA LEU A 112 -11.20 2.31 3.42
C LEU A 112 -10.38 1.29 2.64
N TYR A 113 -9.48 0.57 3.32
CA TYR A 113 -8.46 -0.27 2.68
C TYR A 113 -8.69 -1.77 2.84
N GLY A 114 -9.64 -2.15 3.69
CA GLY A 114 -10.01 -3.54 3.95
C GLY A 114 -9.71 -3.99 5.36
N SER A 115 -10.42 -5.03 5.79
CA SER A 115 -10.33 -5.60 7.15
C SER A 115 -9.51 -6.88 7.25
N TYR A 116 -8.88 -7.30 6.16
CA TYR A 116 -7.88 -8.36 6.16
C TYR A 116 -6.51 -7.75 5.95
N GLY A 117 -5.49 -8.28 6.61
CA GLY A 117 -4.18 -7.67 6.48
C GLY A 117 -3.03 -8.55 6.92
N ILE A 118 -1.85 -8.14 6.53
CA ILE A 118 -0.58 -8.71 6.93
C ILE A 118 0.33 -7.58 7.41
N ALA A 119 1.04 -7.82 8.49
CA ALA A 119 2.00 -6.86 9.03
C ALA A 119 3.37 -7.48 9.15
N PHE A 120 4.38 -6.68 8.87
CA PHE A 120 5.79 -7.02 9.03
C PHE A 120 6.45 -6.07 10.01
N THR A 121 7.56 -6.49 10.61
CA THR A 121 8.35 -5.57 11.43
C THR A 121 8.87 -4.43 10.57
N LYS A 122 9.01 -3.23 11.15
CA LYS A 122 9.54 -2.07 10.42
C LYS A 122 10.95 -2.34 9.89
N GLN A 123 11.78 -3.08 10.65
CA GLN A 123 13.12 -3.44 10.21
C GLN A 123 13.09 -4.31 8.94
N TRP A 124 12.22 -5.34 8.91
CA TRP A 124 12.06 -6.16 7.69
C TRP A 124 11.66 -5.30 6.48
N CYS A 125 10.74 -4.34 6.68
CA CYS A 125 10.32 -3.45 5.61
C CYS A 125 11.48 -2.58 5.09
N ILE A 126 12.32 -2.05 5.99
CA ILE A 126 13.52 -1.28 5.63
C ILE A 126 14.50 -2.15 4.85
N ASP A 127 14.77 -3.37 5.32
CA ASP A 127 15.69 -4.32 4.67
C ASP A 127 15.20 -4.76 3.28
N ASN A 128 13.90 -4.62 3.00
CA ASN A 128 13.27 -4.92 1.71
C ASN A 128 12.93 -3.65 0.88
N ASN A 129 13.65 -2.55 1.10
CA ASN A 129 13.57 -1.32 0.32
C ASN A 129 12.20 -0.61 0.35
N LEU A 130 11.36 -0.84 1.36
CA LEU A 130 10.17 -0.02 1.54
C LEU A 130 10.59 1.40 1.96
N GLN A 131 9.98 2.40 1.36
CA GLN A 131 10.24 3.80 1.65
C GLN A 131 8.98 4.53 2.06
N PRO A 132 9.05 5.44 3.07
CA PRO A 132 7.96 6.36 3.35
C PRO A 132 7.80 7.32 2.17
N ILE A 133 6.55 7.66 1.85
CA ILE A 133 6.27 8.63 0.80
C ILE A 133 6.45 10.07 1.30
N GLN A 134 6.63 10.99 0.35
CA GLN A 134 6.69 12.41 0.62
C GLN A 134 5.30 13.05 0.43
N TYR A 135 4.72 13.56 1.50
CA TYR A 135 3.51 14.37 1.41
C TYR A 135 3.85 15.80 1.09
N ILE A 136 3.22 16.36 0.05
CA ILE A 136 3.48 17.71 -0.42
C ILE A 136 2.28 18.61 -0.15
N ASN A 137 2.55 19.77 0.46
CA ASN A 137 1.57 20.84 0.54
C ASN A 137 1.43 21.48 -0.85
N GLU A 138 0.24 21.43 -1.42
CA GLU A 138 -0.08 21.96 -2.75
C GLU A 138 0.24 23.46 -2.94
N LYS A 139 0.35 24.20 -1.83
CA LYS A 139 0.68 25.64 -1.82
C LYS A 139 2.17 25.92 -1.63
N SER A 140 3.00 24.89 -1.54
CA SER A 140 4.44 25.07 -1.30
C SER A 140 5.21 25.35 -2.57
N ALA A 141 6.32 26.09 -2.44
CA ALA A 141 7.24 26.34 -3.54
C ALA A 141 7.88 25.04 -4.12
N MET A 142 7.82 23.93 -3.36
CA MET A 142 8.33 22.63 -3.82
C MET A 142 7.61 22.12 -5.07
N ILE A 143 6.31 22.41 -5.23
CA ILE A 143 5.56 22.00 -6.42
C ILE A 143 6.13 22.67 -7.67
N GLU A 144 6.36 23.97 -7.61
CA GLU A 144 6.94 24.73 -8.73
C GLU A 144 8.36 24.25 -9.07
N GLN A 145 9.16 23.95 -8.06
CA GLN A 145 10.51 23.41 -8.25
C GLN A 145 10.46 22.00 -8.87
N PHE A 146 9.56 21.15 -8.40
CA PHE A 146 9.39 19.80 -8.94
C PHE A 146 8.90 19.85 -10.39
N ARG A 147 7.89 20.70 -10.68
CA ARG A 147 7.35 20.90 -12.02
C ARG A 147 8.44 21.33 -13.00
N LYS A 148 9.23 22.35 -12.66
CA LYS A 148 10.36 22.82 -13.49
C LYS A 148 11.41 21.73 -13.73
N SER A 149 11.72 20.93 -12.71
CA SER A 149 12.67 19.83 -12.85
C SER A 149 12.13 18.76 -13.80
N PHE A 150 10.84 18.40 -13.66
CA PHE A 150 10.16 17.42 -14.51
C PHE A 150 10.11 17.89 -15.98
N GLU A 151 9.68 19.12 -16.23
CA GLU A 151 9.61 19.71 -17.57
C GLU A 151 11.01 19.78 -18.20
N CYS A 152 12.03 20.19 -17.42
CA CYS A 152 13.42 20.27 -17.91
C CYS A 152 13.95 18.89 -18.35
N VAL A 153 13.52 17.82 -17.71
CA VAL A 153 13.93 16.45 -18.06
C VAL A 153 13.22 15.96 -19.31
N LEU A 154 11.94 16.29 -19.49
CA LEU A 154 11.16 15.84 -20.65
C LEU A 154 11.44 16.64 -21.93
N ASP A 155 11.86 17.91 -21.80
CA ASP A 155 12.08 18.79 -22.96
C ASP A 155 13.46 18.63 -23.62
N LYS A 156 14.33 17.80 -23.07
CA LYS A 156 15.70 17.64 -23.58
C LYS A 156 15.92 16.21 -24.11
N ASP A 157 16.32 16.13 -25.36
CA ASP A 157 16.60 14.86 -26.06
C ASP A 157 17.90 14.15 -25.58
N ASP A 158 18.73 14.81 -24.75
CA ASP A 158 20.08 14.33 -24.39
C ASP A 158 20.28 14.41 -22.86
N ILE A 159 19.33 13.86 -22.11
CA ILE A 159 19.45 13.71 -20.65
C ILE A 159 19.84 12.29 -20.30
N ASP A 160 20.77 12.18 -19.35
CA ASP A 160 21.18 10.91 -18.76
C ASP A 160 19.97 10.18 -18.14
N ASP A 161 19.75 8.91 -18.50
CA ASP A 161 18.68 8.05 -18.02
C ASP A 161 18.63 8.03 -16.48
N ILE A 162 19.76 8.14 -15.80
CA ILE A 162 19.83 8.21 -14.34
C ILE A 162 19.03 9.41 -13.79
N ILE A 163 19.05 10.55 -14.50
CA ILE A 163 18.32 11.76 -14.07
C ILE A 163 16.81 11.57 -14.32
N VAL A 164 16.45 10.97 -15.46
CA VAL A 164 15.07 10.62 -15.78
C VAL A 164 14.52 9.70 -14.71
N ASP A 165 15.20 8.61 -14.41
CA ASP A 165 14.82 7.64 -13.39
C ASP A 165 14.68 8.27 -12.00
N ALA A 166 15.59 9.17 -11.63
CA ALA A 166 15.52 9.86 -10.34
C ALA A 166 14.26 10.73 -10.21
N ILE A 167 13.84 11.40 -11.28
CA ILE A 167 12.62 12.22 -11.32
C ILE A 167 11.37 11.33 -11.31
N LEU A 168 11.35 10.25 -12.09
CA LEU A 168 10.24 9.31 -12.12
C LEU A 168 10.08 8.57 -10.79
N ASN A 169 11.20 8.11 -10.21
CA ASN A 169 11.18 7.51 -8.87
C ASN A 169 10.65 8.49 -7.83
N LYS A 170 11.06 9.76 -7.88
CA LYS A 170 10.53 10.77 -6.97
C LYS A 170 9.03 10.95 -7.16
N LEU A 171 8.53 10.98 -8.40
CA LEU A 171 7.10 11.09 -8.70
C LEU A 171 6.32 9.91 -8.13
N ALA A 172 6.88 8.70 -8.17
CA ALA A 172 6.26 7.49 -7.61
C ALA A 172 6.14 7.51 -6.07
N TYR A 173 6.92 8.34 -5.38
CA TYR A 173 6.90 8.46 -3.91
C TYR A 173 6.30 9.78 -3.41
N ILE A 174 5.58 10.52 -4.25
CA ILE A 174 4.91 11.76 -3.87
C ILE A 174 3.40 11.55 -3.75
N LYS A 175 2.79 12.20 -2.76
CA LYS A 175 1.33 12.30 -2.61
C LYS A 175 0.95 13.69 -2.10
N PRO A 176 -0.22 14.23 -2.44
CA PRO A 176 -0.66 15.50 -1.87
C PRO A 176 -0.90 15.33 -0.36
N LEU A 177 -0.68 16.38 0.40
CA LEU A 177 -1.03 16.39 1.83
C LEU A 177 -2.54 16.19 2.02
N TYR A 178 -3.33 16.89 1.22
CA TYR A 178 -4.79 16.73 1.11
C TYR A 178 -5.14 16.34 -0.31
N GLY A 179 -6.03 15.39 -0.48
CA GLY A 179 -6.43 14.96 -1.81
C GLY A 179 -7.74 14.21 -1.82
N THR A 180 -8.16 13.85 -3.00
CA THR A 180 -9.42 13.13 -3.23
C THR A 180 -9.16 11.67 -3.53
N MET A 181 -10.08 10.83 -3.10
CA MET A 181 -10.11 9.42 -3.48
C MET A 181 -11.54 8.98 -3.78
N ARG A 182 -11.68 7.97 -4.63
CA ARG A 182 -12.97 7.31 -4.88
C ARG A 182 -13.19 6.21 -3.85
N ARG A 183 -14.42 6.09 -3.39
CA ARG A 183 -14.85 5.04 -2.49
C ARG A 183 -16.18 4.48 -2.96
N GLU A 184 -16.31 3.16 -2.88
CA GLU A 184 -17.59 2.50 -3.08
C GLU A 184 -18.32 2.37 -1.74
N ILE A 185 -19.56 2.86 -1.68
CA ILE A 185 -20.43 2.76 -0.52
C ILE A 185 -21.80 2.32 -1.03
N ASP A 186 -22.26 1.17 -0.55
CA ASP A 186 -23.56 0.58 -0.94
C ASP A 186 -23.75 0.60 -2.48
N THR A 187 -22.73 0.16 -3.22
CA THR A 187 -22.72 0.12 -4.70
C THR A 187 -22.62 1.48 -5.41
N GLN A 188 -22.48 2.58 -4.65
CA GLN A 188 -22.30 3.92 -5.21
C GLN A 188 -20.84 4.37 -5.09
N GLN A 189 -20.31 4.91 -6.17
CA GLN A 189 -18.98 5.55 -6.17
C GLN A 189 -19.10 6.95 -5.58
N VAL A 190 -18.46 7.15 -4.44
CA VAL A 190 -18.42 8.44 -3.73
C VAL A 190 -17.00 8.97 -3.77
N ARG A 191 -16.87 10.26 -4.06
CA ARG A 191 -15.59 10.98 -3.98
C ARG A 191 -15.48 11.65 -2.63
N ILE A 192 -14.42 11.32 -1.89
CA ILE A 192 -14.12 11.93 -0.59
C ILE A 192 -12.80 12.68 -0.65
N ARG A 193 -12.68 13.75 0.11
CA ARG A 193 -11.42 14.46 0.36
C ARG A 193 -10.95 14.15 1.78
N LYS A 194 -9.66 13.89 1.93
CA LYS A 194 -9.06 13.56 3.21
C LYS A 194 -7.62 14.07 3.31
N ASN A 195 -7.09 14.10 4.54
CA ASN A 195 -5.68 14.26 4.79
C ASN A 195 -4.96 12.92 4.54
N PHE A 196 -4.16 12.83 3.49
CA PHE A 196 -3.41 11.60 3.18
C PHE A 196 -2.24 11.37 4.14
N HIS A 197 -1.73 12.42 4.80
CA HIS A 197 -0.67 12.26 5.79
C HIS A 197 -1.09 11.34 6.96
N ASP A 198 -2.40 11.25 7.27
CA ASP A 198 -2.91 10.36 8.33
C ASP A 198 -2.74 8.87 7.99
N GLU A 199 -2.41 8.54 6.73
CA GLU A 199 -2.09 7.16 6.31
C GLU A 199 -0.68 6.74 6.71
N CYS A 200 0.23 7.69 6.88
CA CYS A 200 1.66 7.43 7.09
C CYS A 200 2.16 6.36 6.12
N GLU A 201 1.89 6.56 4.82
CA GLU A 201 2.08 5.54 3.79
C GLU A 201 3.55 5.25 3.54
N TRP A 202 3.86 3.97 3.39
CA TRP A 202 5.12 3.45 2.87
C TRP A 202 4.84 2.67 1.60
N ARG A 203 5.78 2.69 0.66
CA ARG A 203 5.66 1.97 -0.62
C ARG A 203 6.83 1.01 -0.83
N TYR A 204 6.49 -0.19 -1.28
CA TYR A 204 7.39 -1.04 -2.03
C TYR A 204 7.16 -0.74 -3.51
N ILE A 205 8.24 -0.40 -4.20
CA ILE A 205 8.30 -0.26 -5.66
C ILE A 205 9.42 -1.20 -6.12
N PRO A 206 9.18 -2.08 -7.12
CA PRO A 206 10.23 -2.93 -7.66
C PRO A 206 11.42 -2.10 -8.13
N ASP A 207 12.63 -2.59 -7.94
CA ASP A 207 13.83 -1.91 -8.38
C ASP A 207 13.99 -1.94 -9.92
N GLN A 208 14.88 -1.09 -10.44
CA GLN A 208 15.06 -0.95 -11.87
C GLN A 208 15.45 -2.27 -12.55
N LYS A 209 16.29 -3.09 -11.92
CA LYS A 209 16.69 -4.39 -12.46
C LYS A 209 15.50 -5.35 -12.60
N GLN A 210 14.61 -5.36 -11.59
CA GLN A 210 13.38 -6.16 -11.63
C GLN A 210 12.43 -5.68 -12.75
N LEU A 211 12.33 -4.36 -12.92
CA LEU A 211 11.52 -3.74 -13.98
C LEU A 211 12.07 -4.06 -15.37
N GLU A 212 13.37 -3.94 -15.58
CA GLU A 212 14.04 -4.29 -16.84
C GLU A 212 13.82 -5.76 -17.23
N ILE A 213 14.00 -6.70 -16.28
CA ILE A 213 13.75 -8.13 -16.49
C ILE A 213 12.30 -8.37 -16.91
N SER A 214 11.37 -7.67 -16.28
CA SER A 214 9.93 -7.83 -16.50
C SER A 214 9.42 -7.02 -17.69
N LYS A 215 10.23 -6.11 -18.25
CA LYS A 215 9.88 -5.17 -19.32
C LYS A 215 8.66 -4.34 -18.99
N LEU A 216 8.63 -3.80 -17.78
CA LEU A 216 7.55 -2.97 -17.27
C LEU A 216 8.09 -1.62 -16.79
N ASP A 217 7.29 -0.59 -17.00
CA ASP A 217 7.56 0.74 -16.49
C ASP A 217 7.04 0.90 -15.05
N VAL A 218 7.76 1.64 -14.22
CA VAL A 218 7.31 1.97 -12.86
C VAL A 218 6.06 2.84 -12.87
N ILE A 219 5.92 3.71 -13.88
CA ILE A 219 4.79 4.64 -14.04
C ILE A 219 4.21 4.51 -15.44
N LEU A 220 2.87 4.40 -15.52
CA LEU A 220 2.14 4.50 -16.77
C LEU A 220 1.55 5.91 -16.90
N PHE A 221 2.02 6.66 -17.91
CA PHE A 221 1.52 7.99 -18.27
C PHE A 221 0.45 7.94 -19.36
N ASP A 222 0.52 6.94 -20.23
CA ASP A 222 -0.37 6.78 -21.36
C ASP A 222 -1.76 6.31 -20.91
N GLU A 223 -2.81 7.05 -21.33
CA GLU A 223 -4.19 6.78 -20.94
C GLU A 223 -4.67 5.39 -21.41
N GLU A 224 -4.21 4.92 -22.57
CA GLU A 224 -4.55 3.60 -23.09
C GLU A 224 -3.95 2.49 -22.20
N LEU A 225 -2.70 2.64 -21.75
CA LEU A 225 -2.04 1.73 -20.82
C LEU A 225 -2.68 1.81 -19.42
N GLN A 226 -3.06 3.00 -18.97
CA GLN A 226 -3.78 3.18 -17.70
C GLN A 226 -5.10 2.41 -17.71
N ASN A 227 -5.87 2.49 -18.79
CA ASN A 227 -7.13 1.76 -18.95
C ASN A 227 -6.95 0.23 -18.92
N LYS A 228 -5.76 -0.27 -19.25
CA LYS A 228 -5.37 -1.70 -19.16
C LYS A 228 -4.70 -2.05 -17.83
N GLY A 229 -4.46 -1.10 -16.95
CA GLY A 229 -3.69 -1.26 -15.71
C GLY A 229 -4.17 -2.41 -14.83
N TRP A 230 -5.49 -2.63 -14.72
CA TRP A 230 -6.04 -3.74 -13.97
C TRP A 230 -5.75 -5.11 -14.62
N GLN A 231 -5.75 -5.20 -15.97
CA GLN A 231 -5.41 -6.43 -16.70
C GLN A 231 -3.93 -6.76 -16.56
N ILE A 232 -3.08 -5.73 -16.65
CA ILE A 232 -1.63 -5.86 -16.42
C ILE A 232 -1.42 -6.34 -14.98
N SER A 233 -2.03 -5.69 -14.01
CA SER A 233 -1.93 -6.05 -12.59
C SER A 233 -2.40 -7.48 -12.31
N SER A 234 -3.45 -7.96 -12.99
CA SER A 234 -3.90 -9.35 -12.87
C SER A 234 -2.88 -10.33 -13.45
N ASN A 235 -2.15 -9.95 -14.51
CA ASN A 235 -1.08 -10.77 -15.06
C ASN A 235 0.13 -10.87 -14.12
N LEU A 236 0.41 -9.83 -13.31
CA LEU A 236 1.52 -9.83 -12.36
C LEU A 236 1.41 -10.91 -11.27
N MET A 237 0.22 -11.51 -11.10
CA MET A 237 0.01 -12.66 -10.22
C MET A 237 0.64 -13.96 -10.76
N LYS A 238 1.07 -14.01 -12.05
CA LYS A 238 1.68 -15.18 -12.67
C LYS A 238 3.16 -15.29 -12.30
N GLU A 239 3.65 -16.52 -12.16
CA GLU A 239 5.02 -16.85 -11.75
C GLU A 239 6.12 -16.21 -12.62
N ASN A 240 5.85 -15.97 -13.90
CA ASN A 240 6.82 -15.32 -14.79
C ASN A 240 7.10 -13.84 -14.40
N TYR A 241 6.34 -13.26 -13.48
CA TYR A 241 6.56 -11.94 -12.90
C TYR A 241 7.02 -11.99 -11.42
N SER A 242 7.38 -13.18 -10.93
CA SER A 242 7.76 -13.37 -9.52
C SER A 242 8.99 -12.59 -9.08
N GLU A 243 9.79 -12.07 -10.01
CA GLU A 243 10.90 -11.15 -9.72
C GLU A 243 10.42 -9.81 -9.17
N LEU A 244 9.21 -9.37 -9.53
CA LEU A 244 8.61 -8.12 -9.03
C LEU A 244 8.00 -8.26 -7.63
N TRP A 245 7.81 -9.50 -7.15
CA TRP A 245 7.08 -9.75 -5.92
C TRP A 245 7.92 -9.43 -4.68
N LEU A 246 7.32 -8.78 -3.72
CA LEU A 246 7.89 -8.61 -2.39
C LEU A 246 7.76 -9.93 -1.61
N LYS A 247 8.80 -10.76 -1.68
CA LYS A 247 8.85 -12.10 -1.10
C LYS A 247 9.11 -12.03 0.40
N PHE A 248 8.49 -12.92 1.17
CA PHE A 248 8.68 -13.02 2.62
C PHE A 248 8.67 -14.47 3.10
N ASN A 249 9.17 -14.70 4.32
CA ASN A 249 8.99 -15.95 5.04
C ASN A 249 7.91 -15.79 6.11
N TYR A 250 7.28 -16.88 6.54
CA TYR A 250 6.27 -16.81 7.61
C TYR A 250 6.83 -16.29 8.93
N GLY A 251 8.15 -16.45 9.15
CA GLY A 251 8.86 -15.84 10.28
C GLY A 251 8.79 -14.32 10.30
N ASP A 252 8.84 -13.70 9.12
CA ASP A 252 8.86 -12.23 8.94
C ASP A 252 7.51 -11.58 9.29
N ILE A 253 6.42 -12.35 9.22
CA ILE A 253 5.08 -11.88 9.55
C ILE A 253 5.00 -11.58 11.04
N LYS A 254 4.57 -10.35 11.39
CA LYS A 254 4.30 -9.95 12.77
C LYS A 254 2.85 -10.21 13.16
N TYR A 255 1.89 -9.81 12.31
CA TYR A 255 0.46 -9.99 12.55
C TYR A 255 -0.28 -10.37 11.26
N LEU A 256 -1.38 -11.09 11.42
CA LEU A 256 -2.40 -11.36 10.39
C LEU A 256 -3.72 -10.81 10.90
N PHE A 257 -4.40 -9.95 10.12
CA PHE A 257 -5.65 -9.33 10.53
C PHE A 257 -6.84 -9.97 9.84
N VAL A 258 -7.90 -10.13 10.63
CA VAL A 258 -9.23 -10.55 10.16
C VAL A 258 -10.30 -9.71 10.85
N PRO A 259 -11.48 -9.50 10.23
CA PRO A 259 -12.50 -8.64 10.81
C PRO A 259 -13.09 -9.18 12.11
N ASP A 260 -13.37 -10.49 12.18
CA ASP A 260 -14.16 -11.15 13.22
C ASP A 260 -13.70 -12.60 13.49
N ASP A 261 -14.28 -13.23 14.49
CA ASP A 261 -14.02 -14.62 14.88
C ASP A 261 -14.37 -15.66 13.81
N TYR A 262 -15.42 -15.41 13.03
CA TYR A 262 -15.77 -16.30 11.94
C TYR A 262 -14.65 -16.36 10.90
N ASN A 263 -14.14 -15.20 10.50
CA ASN A 263 -13.04 -15.07 9.55
C ASN A 263 -11.71 -15.57 10.15
N ARG A 264 -11.49 -15.43 11.47
CA ARG A 264 -10.35 -16.05 12.16
C ARG A 264 -10.38 -17.58 11.98
N ASN A 265 -11.53 -18.20 12.20
CA ASN A 265 -11.68 -19.65 12.05
C ASN A 265 -11.45 -20.13 10.61
N LEU A 266 -11.91 -19.33 9.62
CA LEU A 266 -11.62 -19.58 8.21
C LEU A 266 -10.13 -19.49 7.90
N LEU A 267 -9.46 -18.44 8.36
CA LEU A 267 -8.03 -18.25 8.15
C LEU A 267 -7.19 -19.36 8.80
N VAL A 268 -7.55 -19.78 10.03
CA VAL A 268 -6.92 -20.92 10.70
C VAL A 268 -6.98 -22.18 9.83
N LYS A 269 -8.17 -22.52 9.30
CA LYS A 269 -8.33 -23.66 8.40
C LYS A 269 -7.46 -23.55 7.16
N LYS A 270 -7.37 -22.35 6.57
CA LYS A 270 -6.52 -22.08 5.39
C LYS A 270 -5.04 -22.27 5.72
N ILE A 271 -4.55 -21.72 6.84
CA ILE A 271 -3.16 -21.87 7.30
C ILE A 271 -2.83 -23.34 7.55
N MET A 272 -3.70 -24.07 8.23
CA MET A 272 -3.49 -25.51 8.48
C MET A 272 -3.46 -26.34 7.20
N GLY A 273 -4.15 -25.88 6.13
CA GLY A 273 -4.15 -26.48 4.80
C GLY A 273 -3.01 -26.06 3.89
N LEU A 274 -2.16 -25.10 4.28
CA LEU A 274 -1.01 -24.68 3.46
C LEU A 274 -0.08 -25.87 3.18
N PRO A 275 0.52 -25.95 1.97
CA PRO A 275 1.47 -27.00 1.59
C PRO A 275 2.65 -27.06 2.56
N GLU A 276 3.11 -28.27 2.87
CA GLU A 276 4.23 -28.47 3.79
C GLU A 276 5.54 -27.92 3.26
N GLU A 277 5.72 -27.97 1.93
CA GLU A 277 6.87 -27.40 1.22
C GLU A 277 7.05 -25.90 1.48
N ASN A 278 6.00 -25.16 1.81
CA ASN A 278 6.06 -23.75 2.16
C ASN A 278 6.79 -23.50 3.50
N PHE A 279 6.95 -24.53 4.31
CA PHE A 279 7.58 -24.51 5.64
C PHE A 279 8.96 -25.15 5.68
N VAL A 280 9.45 -25.69 4.54
CA VAL A 280 10.77 -26.31 4.42
C VAL A 280 11.87 -25.25 4.34
N GLY A 281 12.99 -25.47 5.05
CA GLY A 281 14.18 -24.59 5.01
C GLY A 281 14.41 -23.75 6.26
N GLU A 282 13.46 -23.66 7.17
CA GLU A 282 13.68 -23.11 8.51
C GLU A 282 14.06 -24.25 9.47
N LYS A 283 15.04 -23.99 10.37
CA LYS A 283 15.64 -25.00 11.26
C LYS A 283 14.59 -25.83 12.02
N ASP A 284 14.78 -27.13 11.98
CA ASP A 284 14.40 -28.24 12.91
C ASP A 284 13.00 -28.28 13.57
N ASP A 285 12.05 -27.42 13.24
CA ASP A 285 10.74 -27.44 13.86
C ASP A 285 9.74 -28.34 13.12
N ILE A 286 8.92 -29.04 13.89
CA ILE A 286 7.78 -29.80 13.38
C ILE A 286 6.89 -28.81 12.56
N ILE A 287 6.56 -29.13 11.31
CA ILE A 287 5.74 -28.30 10.41
C ILE A 287 4.45 -27.82 11.08
N THR A 288 3.81 -28.70 11.86
CA THR A 288 2.61 -28.37 12.63
C THR A 288 2.87 -27.22 13.61
N LEU A 289 4.02 -27.18 14.28
CA LEU A 289 4.37 -26.08 15.19
C LEU A 289 4.54 -24.77 14.44
N LYS A 290 5.17 -24.77 13.25
CA LYS A 290 5.31 -23.56 12.42
C LYS A 290 3.95 -23.02 11.97
N LYS A 291 3.01 -23.91 11.59
CA LYS A 291 1.63 -23.52 11.30
C LYS A 291 0.92 -22.93 12.52
N LEU A 292 1.10 -23.51 13.71
CA LEU A 292 0.53 -22.99 14.96
C LEU A 292 1.12 -21.62 15.34
N ILE A 293 2.44 -21.43 15.14
CA ILE A 293 3.09 -20.12 15.32
C ILE A 293 2.47 -19.09 14.37
N LEU A 294 2.23 -19.43 13.11
CA LEU A 294 1.58 -18.52 12.16
C LEU A 294 0.13 -18.21 12.58
N VAL A 295 -0.61 -19.20 13.05
CA VAL A 295 -1.96 -19.04 13.61
C VAL A 295 -1.96 -18.11 14.82
N SER A 296 -0.96 -18.20 15.71
CA SER A 296 -0.85 -17.34 16.89
C SER A 296 -0.64 -15.85 16.58
N LYS A 297 -0.30 -15.50 15.34
CA LYS A 297 -0.14 -14.13 14.87
C LYS A 297 -1.46 -13.49 14.41
N ILE A 298 -2.59 -14.23 14.45
CA ILE A 298 -3.88 -13.72 14.01
C ILE A 298 -4.46 -12.75 15.07
N VAL A 299 -4.85 -11.58 14.61
CA VAL A 299 -5.48 -10.51 15.40
C VAL A 299 -6.87 -10.23 14.82
N VAL A 300 -7.88 -10.22 15.67
CA VAL A 300 -9.27 -9.91 15.30
C VAL A 300 -9.50 -8.41 15.49
N ILE A 301 -9.95 -7.74 14.43
CA ILE A 301 -10.17 -6.28 14.44
C ILE A 301 -11.31 -5.90 15.41
N GLU A 302 -12.37 -6.68 15.48
CA GLU A 302 -13.45 -6.44 16.43
C GLU A 302 -12.98 -6.47 17.89
N ASP A 303 -11.99 -7.29 18.23
CA ASP A 303 -11.45 -7.33 19.60
C ASP A 303 -10.68 -6.05 19.92
N ILE A 304 -9.91 -5.52 18.94
CA ILE A 304 -9.27 -4.20 19.09
C ILE A 304 -10.33 -3.10 19.32
N GLN A 305 -11.48 -3.16 18.62
CA GLN A 305 -12.56 -2.19 18.75
C GLN A 305 -13.25 -2.22 20.12
N LYS A 306 -13.28 -3.40 20.76
CA LYS A 306 -13.94 -3.58 22.06
C LYS A 306 -13.05 -3.22 23.25
N ASP A 307 -11.72 -3.38 23.09
CA ASP A 307 -10.76 -3.30 24.19
C ASP A 307 -9.95 -2.00 24.19
N TRP A 308 -10.00 -1.21 23.14
CA TRP A 308 -9.21 0.02 22.94
C TRP A 308 -10.08 1.20 22.51
#